data_5d00582575060fc7f4edc5f4ee9b206a
#
_entry.id   5d00582575060fc7f4edc5f4ee9b206a
#
_cell.length_a   1.000
_cell.length_b   1.000
_cell.length_c   1.000
_cell.angle_alpha   90.00
_cell.angle_beta   90.00
_cell.angle_gamma   90.00
#
_symmetry.space_group_name_H-M   'P 1'
#
loop_
_entity.id
_entity.type
_entity.pdbx_description
1 polymer ?
#
loop_
_entity_poly.entity_id
_entity_poly.type
_entity_poly.pdbx_seq_one_letter_code
_entity_poly.pdbx_strand_id
1 'polypeptide(L)'
;YPSSTITVVCPWDAGGTSDGLCRIVSEIGARDEYFGVNMVVQNSGGAGGTVATTEFKNAAPDGYTLCQEAIGVFTLQPFVREVSYTIDDFIPVAALSNEPIIMIAGKDSGITSVDDLLEMDSVTYGFSGSGSLMELSQKQFFGMAGVEATGISYDGSSPTIAALLGGHIDVCTGHPGEVMQYVESGDAVAIGIFNDERDPRENLKDIPTFKEMGYD
;
A
#
# COMPACT_ATOMS: atom_id res chain seq x y z
N TYR A 1 13.91 -5.32 29.86
CA TYR A 1 13.21 -5.45 28.59
C TYR A 1 14.03 -4.79 27.51
N PRO A 2 14.17 -5.46 26.36
CA PRO A 2 13.80 -6.83 26.07
C PRO A 2 14.91 -7.81 26.49
N SER A 3 14.55 -9.09 26.69
CA SER A 3 15.49 -10.17 27.00
C SER A 3 15.40 -11.37 26.04
N SER A 4 14.51 -11.29 25.05
CA SER A 4 14.28 -12.30 24.02
C SER A 4 13.92 -11.66 22.68
N THR A 5 13.83 -12.47 21.64
CA THR A 5 13.46 -12.03 20.29
C THR A 5 12.11 -11.31 20.28
N ILE A 6 12.03 -10.20 19.53
CA ILE A 6 10.80 -9.47 19.24
C ILE A 6 10.31 -9.89 17.85
N THR A 7 9.03 -10.24 17.74
CA THR A 7 8.36 -10.50 16.46
C THR A 7 7.72 -9.22 15.94
N VAL A 8 7.98 -8.89 14.67
CA VAL A 8 7.33 -7.77 13.98
C VAL A 8 6.42 -8.36 12.90
N VAL A 9 5.12 -8.31 13.15
CA VAL A 9 4.11 -8.79 12.21
C VAL A 9 3.92 -7.76 11.10
N CYS A 10 4.00 -8.21 9.86
CA CYS A 10 3.69 -7.43 8.67
C CYS A 10 2.41 -8.00 8.04
N PRO A 11 1.29 -7.26 7.97
CA PRO A 11 0.01 -7.73 7.45
C PRO A 11 -0.05 -7.90 5.92
N TRP A 12 1.09 -7.86 5.25
CA TRP A 12 1.22 -7.90 3.79
C TRP A 12 2.30 -8.89 3.38
N ASP A 13 2.25 -9.28 2.11
CA ASP A 13 3.26 -10.15 1.52
C ASP A 13 4.64 -9.49 1.49
N ALA A 14 5.66 -10.32 1.45
CA ALA A 14 7.05 -9.87 1.39
C ALA A 14 7.35 -9.09 0.09
N GLY A 15 8.20 -8.05 0.20
CA GLY A 15 8.70 -7.26 -0.92
C GLY A 15 7.93 -5.96 -1.19
N GLY A 16 6.84 -5.69 -0.48
CA GLY A 16 6.14 -4.39 -0.53
C GLY A 16 6.72 -3.37 0.46
N THR A 17 6.17 -2.14 0.43
CA THR A 17 6.60 -1.03 1.32
C THR A 17 6.48 -1.41 2.80
N SER A 18 5.38 -2.02 3.20
CA SER A 18 5.16 -2.45 4.60
C SER A 18 6.23 -3.45 5.06
N ASP A 19 6.56 -4.45 4.24
CA ASP A 19 7.63 -5.40 4.53
C ASP A 19 8.99 -4.71 4.65
N GLY A 20 9.30 -3.79 3.73
CA GLY A 20 10.51 -2.97 3.76
C GLY A 20 10.63 -2.16 5.05
N LEU A 21 9.56 -1.50 5.48
CA LEU A 21 9.52 -0.75 6.74
C LEU A 21 9.73 -1.67 7.95
N CYS A 22 9.06 -2.83 8.00
CA CYS A 22 9.25 -3.82 9.06
C CYS A 22 10.71 -4.27 9.15
N ARG A 23 11.37 -4.53 8.02
CA ARG A 23 12.77 -4.97 7.98
C ARG A 23 13.72 -3.88 8.44
N ILE A 24 13.54 -2.63 7.99
CA ILE A 24 14.36 -1.49 8.41
C ILE A 24 14.24 -1.27 9.92
N VAL A 25 13.00 -1.23 10.45
CA VAL A 25 12.77 -1.08 11.89
C VAL A 25 13.38 -2.22 12.68
N SER A 26 13.25 -3.47 12.20
CA SER A 26 13.80 -4.64 12.85
C SER A 26 15.34 -4.65 12.84
N GLU A 27 15.96 -4.27 11.70
CA GLU A 27 17.42 -4.18 11.61
C GLU A 27 17.99 -3.11 12.55
N ILE A 28 17.38 -1.93 12.56
CA ILE A 28 17.83 -0.84 13.45
C ILE A 28 17.57 -1.21 14.89
N GLY A 29 16.37 -1.68 15.23
CA GLY A 29 15.99 -2.03 16.59
C GLY A 29 16.83 -3.17 17.20
N ALA A 30 17.33 -4.09 16.38
CA ALA A 30 18.16 -5.18 16.85
C ALA A 30 19.59 -4.77 17.25
N ARG A 31 20.03 -3.54 16.92
CA ARG A 31 21.38 -3.06 17.28
C ARG A 31 21.51 -2.89 18.79
N ASP A 32 22.73 -3.14 19.30
CA ASP A 32 23.05 -3.06 20.74
C ASP A 32 22.74 -1.70 21.37
N GLU A 33 22.80 -0.64 20.58
CA GLU A 33 22.49 0.72 21.02
C GLU A 33 20.99 0.99 21.24
N TYR A 34 20.11 0.06 20.77
CA TYR A 34 18.66 0.11 20.95
C TYR A 34 18.18 -1.07 21.81
N PHE A 35 17.61 -2.11 21.21
CA PHE A 35 17.08 -3.25 21.97
C PHE A 35 18.11 -4.35 22.21
N GLY A 36 19.12 -4.50 21.34
CA GLY A 36 20.19 -5.51 21.49
C GLY A 36 19.70 -6.96 21.42
N VAL A 37 18.50 -7.20 20.88
CA VAL A 37 17.93 -8.55 20.67
C VAL A 37 17.50 -8.72 19.23
N ASN A 38 17.40 -9.97 18.79
CA ASN A 38 16.86 -10.23 17.44
C ASN A 38 15.44 -9.70 17.30
N MET A 39 15.17 -9.08 16.16
CA MET A 39 13.83 -8.71 15.71
C MET A 39 13.53 -9.45 14.42
N VAL A 40 12.46 -10.24 14.40
CA VAL A 40 12.10 -11.11 13.26
C VAL A 40 10.81 -10.64 12.63
N VAL A 41 10.86 -10.37 11.33
CA VAL A 41 9.66 -10.01 10.55
C VAL A 41 8.90 -11.27 10.18
N GLN A 42 7.60 -11.27 10.46
CA GLN A 42 6.66 -12.31 10.06
C GLN A 42 5.58 -11.71 9.15
N ASN A 43 5.58 -12.09 7.89
CA ASN A 43 4.56 -11.67 6.93
C ASN A 43 3.32 -12.57 7.07
N SER A 44 2.14 -11.95 7.15
CA SER A 44 0.83 -12.62 7.23
C SER A 44 -0.17 -11.83 6.41
N GLY A 45 -0.15 -12.00 5.08
CA GLY A 45 -1.06 -11.33 4.15
C GLY A 45 -2.49 -11.85 4.23
N GLY A 46 -3.40 -11.14 3.58
CA GLY A 46 -4.77 -11.58 3.39
C GLY A 46 -5.84 -10.62 3.91
N ALA A 47 -6.95 -10.59 3.18
CA ALA A 47 -8.15 -9.81 3.50
C ALA A 47 -7.89 -8.33 3.83
N GLY A 48 -6.95 -7.68 3.12
CA GLY A 48 -6.61 -6.27 3.33
C GLY A 48 -5.97 -5.99 4.69
N GLY A 49 -5.19 -6.93 5.23
CA GLY A 49 -4.49 -6.84 6.52
C GLY A 49 -5.28 -7.38 7.72
N THR A 50 -6.59 -7.61 7.57
CA THR A 50 -7.45 -7.96 8.71
C THR A 50 -7.13 -9.32 9.35
N VAL A 51 -6.53 -10.24 8.62
CA VAL A 51 -6.11 -11.56 9.14
C VAL A 51 -5.02 -11.37 10.19
N ALA A 52 -3.91 -10.74 9.83
CA ALA A 52 -2.80 -10.49 10.75
C ALA A 52 -3.21 -9.61 11.93
N THR A 53 -4.03 -8.56 11.70
CA THR A 53 -4.52 -7.68 12.75
C THR A 53 -5.36 -8.44 13.78
N THR A 54 -6.21 -9.37 13.30
CA THR A 54 -7.00 -10.24 14.19
C THR A 54 -6.11 -11.19 15.00
N GLU A 55 -5.09 -11.76 14.38
CA GLU A 55 -4.11 -12.60 15.07
C GLU A 55 -3.31 -11.80 16.09
N PHE A 56 -2.84 -10.60 15.71
CA PHE A 56 -2.09 -9.70 16.59
C PHE A 56 -2.90 -9.24 17.81
N LYS A 57 -4.20 -8.95 17.66
CA LYS A 57 -5.08 -8.66 18.79
C LYS A 57 -5.04 -9.74 19.89
N ASN A 58 -4.88 -11.00 19.48
CA ASN A 58 -4.84 -12.13 20.42
C ASN A 58 -3.43 -12.45 20.95
N ALA A 59 -2.41 -11.70 20.51
CA ALA A 59 -1.04 -11.86 21.02
C ALA A 59 -0.96 -11.34 22.48
N ALA A 60 0.04 -11.86 23.22
CA ALA A 60 0.29 -11.38 24.58
C ALA A 60 0.73 -9.90 24.56
N PRO A 61 0.13 -9.02 25.40
CA PRO A 61 0.49 -7.60 25.44
C PRO A 61 1.75 -7.36 26.29
N ASP A 62 2.81 -8.10 26.01
CA ASP A 62 4.07 -8.12 26.77
C ASP A 62 5.21 -7.33 26.09
N GLY A 63 4.93 -6.77 24.91
CA GLY A 63 5.87 -6.01 24.12
C GLY A 63 6.80 -6.84 23.22
N TYR A 64 6.67 -8.17 23.19
CA TYR A 64 7.48 -9.03 22.33
C TYR A 64 6.85 -9.32 20.96
N THR A 65 5.61 -8.86 20.75
CA THR A 65 4.97 -8.86 19.42
C THR A 65 4.56 -7.44 19.08
N LEU A 66 5.06 -6.91 17.98
CA LEU A 66 4.71 -5.64 17.38
C LEU A 66 4.02 -5.91 16.05
N CYS A 67 3.14 -5.01 15.61
CA CYS A 67 2.52 -5.09 14.29
C CYS A 67 2.68 -3.76 13.56
N GLN A 68 3.07 -3.80 12.30
CA GLN A 68 3.01 -2.65 11.42
C GLN A 68 1.62 -2.62 10.80
N GLU A 69 0.94 -1.50 10.87
CA GLU A 69 -0.41 -1.37 10.35
C GLU A 69 -0.54 -0.20 9.37
N ALA A 70 -1.40 -0.39 8.37
CA ALA A 70 -1.87 0.69 7.54
C ALA A 70 -3.17 1.25 8.12
N ILE A 71 -3.35 2.57 8.05
CA ILE A 71 -4.53 3.24 8.65
C ILE A 71 -5.85 2.67 8.11
N GLY A 72 -5.89 2.22 6.86
CA GLY A 72 -7.07 1.63 6.23
C GLY A 72 -7.61 0.37 6.93
N VAL A 73 -6.76 -0.36 7.65
CA VAL A 73 -7.16 -1.54 8.43
C VAL A 73 -8.15 -1.15 9.53
N PHE A 74 -8.03 0.05 10.09
CA PHE A 74 -8.91 0.56 11.15
C PHE A 74 -10.02 1.46 10.62
N THR A 75 -9.79 2.18 9.52
CA THR A 75 -10.72 3.21 9.02
C THR A 75 -11.59 2.78 7.85
N LEU A 76 -11.19 1.74 7.10
CA LEU A 76 -11.94 1.24 5.94
C LEU A 76 -12.45 -0.18 6.14
N GLN A 77 -11.59 -1.09 6.61
CA GLN A 77 -11.94 -2.50 6.70
C GLN A 77 -13.23 -2.78 7.52
N PRO A 78 -13.50 -2.09 8.65
CA PRO A 78 -14.75 -2.29 9.40
C PRO A 78 -16.03 -1.91 8.63
N PHE A 79 -15.93 -1.11 7.56
CA PHE A 79 -17.07 -0.76 6.70
C PHE A 79 -17.23 -1.69 5.50
N VAL A 80 -16.20 -2.46 5.18
CA VAL A 80 -16.18 -3.39 4.03
C VAL A 80 -16.52 -4.80 4.45
N ARG A 81 -16.15 -5.17 5.68
CA ARG A 81 -16.37 -6.52 6.23
C ARG A 81 -16.52 -6.50 7.74
N GLU A 82 -17.06 -7.59 8.28
CA GLU A 82 -17.05 -7.80 9.73
C GLU A 82 -15.62 -8.09 10.21
N VAL A 83 -15.17 -7.32 11.19
CA VAL A 83 -13.86 -7.48 11.85
C VAL A 83 -14.07 -7.68 13.34
N SER A 84 -13.18 -8.41 14.02
CA SER A 84 -13.28 -8.70 15.45
C SER A 84 -12.47 -7.75 16.32
N TYR A 85 -11.97 -6.65 15.76
CA TYR A 85 -11.13 -5.66 16.44
C TYR A 85 -11.64 -4.24 16.23
N THR A 86 -11.19 -3.35 17.08
CA THR A 86 -11.29 -1.89 16.96
C THR A 86 -9.92 -1.27 17.19
N ILE A 87 -9.73 0.00 16.89
CA ILE A 87 -8.47 0.69 17.16
C ILE A 87 -8.12 0.72 18.65
N ASP A 88 -9.13 0.68 19.52
CA ASP A 88 -8.97 0.71 20.99
C ASP A 88 -8.38 -0.59 21.56
N ASP A 89 -8.35 -1.66 20.77
CA ASP A 89 -7.71 -2.92 21.17
C ASP A 89 -6.16 -2.86 21.10
N PHE A 90 -5.58 -1.77 20.54
CA PHE A 90 -4.16 -1.65 20.26
C PHE A 90 -3.56 -0.39 20.89
N ILE A 91 -2.26 -0.42 21.13
CA ILE A 91 -1.49 0.72 21.61
C ILE A 91 -0.60 1.21 20.45
N PRO A 92 -0.88 2.40 19.86
CA PRO A 92 -0.01 2.98 18.85
C PRO A 92 1.35 3.33 19.47
N VAL A 93 2.43 2.90 18.81
CA VAL A 93 3.81 3.15 19.26
C VAL A 93 4.45 4.30 18.49
N ALA A 94 4.37 4.26 17.16
CA ALA A 94 4.93 5.31 16.30
C ALA A 94 4.26 5.30 14.90
N ALA A 95 4.21 6.46 14.25
CA ALA A 95 3.99 6.55 12.82
C ALA A 95 5.32 6.40 12.10
N LEU A 96 5.42 5.44 11.17
CA LEU A 96 6.67 5.14 10.47
C LEU A 96 6.81 5.92 9.17
N SER A 97 5.72 6.10 8.42
CA SER A 97 5.70 6.84 7.16
C SER A 97 4.32 7.41 6.88
N ASN A 98 4.29 8.42 6.01
CA ASN A 98 3.08 8.92 5.36
C ASN A 98 3.40 9.02 3.87
N GLU A 99 2.97 8.04 3.09
CA GLU A 99 3.31 7.91 1.69
C GLU A 99 2.08 8.18 0.81
N PRO A 100 2.21 8.99 -0.25
CA PRO A 100 1.14 9.17 -1.21
C PRO A 100 0.87 7.89 -2.00
N ILE A 101 -0.30 7.82 -2.62
CA ILE A 101 -0.68 6.77 -3.54
C ILE A 101 -0.48 7.28 -4.96
N ILE A 102 0.26 6.54 -5.78
CA ILE A 102 0.52 6.87 -7.18
C ILE A 102 -0.18 5.86 -8.07
N MET A 103 -0.93 6.33 -9.05
CA MET A 103 -1.45 5.48 -10.12
C MET A 103 -0.40 5.39 -11.23
N ILE A 104 -0.10 4.17 -11.66
CA ILE A 104 0.79 3.90 -12.77
C ILE A 104 0.09 3.03 -13.83
N ALA A 105 0.49 3.21 -15.09
CA ALA A 105 0.09 2.38 -16.23
C ALA A 105 1.30 1.60 -16.75
N GLY A 106 1.07 0.43 -17.32
CA GLY A 106 2.12 -0.35 -17.99
C GLY A 106 2.56 0.35 -19.28
N LYS A 107 3.85 0.30 -19.63
CA LYS A 107 4.42 0.96 -20.82
C LYS A 107 3.75 0.56 -22.14
N ASP A 108 3.27 -0.68 -22.22
CA ASP A 108 2.69 -1.24 -23.44
C ASP A 108 1.14 -1.09 -23.47
N SER A 109 0.54 -0.46 -22.45
CA SER A 109 -0.91 -0.22 -22.39
C SER A 109 -1.40 0.86 -23.35
N GLY A 110 -0.50 1.75 -23.81
CA GLY A 110 -0.85 2.95 -24.56
C GLY A 110 -1.35 4.12 -23.69
N ILE A 111 -1.45 3.93 -22.36
CA ILE A 111 -1.91 4.93 -21.41
C ILE A 111 -0.70 5.73 -20.91
N THR A 112 -0.70 7.03 -21.16
CA THR A 112 0.36 7.96 -20.74
C THR A 112 -0.15 9.13 -19.90
N SER A 113 -1.47 9.28 -19.83
CA SER A 113 -2.14 10.40 -19.16
C SER A 113 -3.53 9.98 -18.67
N VAL A 114 -4.16 10.83 -17.87
CA VAL A 114 -5.58 10.68 -17.51
C VAL A 114 -6.48 10.77 -18.73
N ASP A 115 -6.15 11.64 -19.72
CA ASP A 115 -6.94 11.78 -20.92
C ASP A 115 -7.04 10.46 -21.71
N ASP A 116 -5.95 9.69 -21.76
CA ASP A 116 -5.96 8.37 -22.40
C ASP A 116 -6.91 7.40 -21.67
N LEU A 117 -6.95 7.46 -20.33
CA LEU A 117 -7.89 6.65 -19.53
C LEU A 117 -9.35 7.01 -19.80
N LEU A 118 -9.64 8.31 -20.03
CA LEU A 118 -11.00 8.80 -20.31
C LEU A 118 -11.51 8.38 -21.71
N GLU A 119 -10.60 8.09 -22.64
CA GLU A 119 -10.93 7.66 -23.99
C GLU A 119 -11.15 6.13 -24.10
N MET A 120 -10.85 5.37 -23.04
CA MET A 120 -11.02 3.92 -23.04
C MET A 120 -12.49 3.53 -22.81
N ASP A 121 -12.95 2.53 -23.54
CA ASP A 121 -14.28 1.92 -23.33
C ASP A 121 -14.40 1.24 -21.96
N SER A 122 -13.30 0.63 -21.49
CA SER A 122 -13.20 0.02 -20.15
C SER A 122 -11.76 -0.10 -19.71
N VAL A 123 -11.52 -0.05 -18.39
CA VAL A 123 -10.21 -0.15 -17.77
C VAL A 123 -10.19 -1.31 -16.76
N THR A 124 -9.10 -2.10 -16.76
CA THR A 124 -8.82 -3.04 -15.68
C THR A 124 -7.79 -2.46 -14.73
N TYR A 125 -8.11 -2.42 -13.43
CA TYR A 125 -7.19 -1.89 -12.44
C TYR A 125 -6.87 -2.89 -11.33
N GLY A 126 -5.61 -2.91 -10.89
CA GLY A 126 -5.15 -3.77 -9.81
C GLY A 126 -4.95 -3.02 -8.51
N PHE A 127 -5.13 -3.72 -7.38
CA PHE A 127 -4.87 -3.17 -6.05
C PHE A 127 -4.47 -4.25 -5.05
N SER A 128 -3.72 -3.83 -4.03
CA SER A 128 -3.23 -4.70 -2.96
C SER A 128 -4.25 -4.81 -1.83
N GLY A 129 -5.07 -5.86 -1.89
CA GLY A 129 -6.06 -6.20 -0.84
C GLY A 129 -7.39 -5.46 -0.97
N SER A 130 -8.48 -6.23 -0.92
CA SER A 130 -9.85 -5.68 -0.94
C SER A 130 -10.15 -4.83 0.29
N GLY A 131 -10.78 -3.67 0.07
CA GLY A 131 -11.07 -2.68 1.09
C GLY A 131 -9.86 -1.86 1.52
N SER A 132 -8.82 -1.80 0.67
CA SER A 132 -7.63 -0.97 0.90
C SER A 132 -7.85 0.45 0.37
N LEU A 133 -6.97 1.37 0.80
CA LEU A 133 -6.90 2.72 0.22
C LEU A 133 -6.54 2.66 -1.26
N MET A 134 -5.75 1.66 -1.68
CA MET A 134 -5.39 1.43 -3.07
C MET A 134 -6.62 1.13 -3.95
N GLU A 135 -7.56 0.33 -3.46
CA GLU A 135 -8.83 0.07 -4.14
C GLU A 135 -9.70 1.33 -4.14
N LEU A 136 -9.86 1.95 -2.96
CA LEU A 136 -10.79 3.07 -2.78
C LEU A 136 -10.44 4.25 -3.67
N SER A 137 -9.16 4.65 -3.72
CA SER A 137 -8.70 5.77 -4.53
C SER A 137 -8.98 5.56 -6.03
N GLN A 138 -8.69 4.37 -6.56
CA GLN A 138 -8.98 4.04 -7.96
C GLN A 138 -10.48 3.99 -8.23
N LYS A 139 -11.24 3.34 -7.36
CA LYS A 139 -12.69 3.22 -7.50
C LYS A 139 -13.39 4.57 -7.46
N GLN A 140 -12.95 5.48 -6.58
CA GLN A 140 -13.45 6.84 -6.51
C GLN A 140 -13.11 7.60 -7.78
N PHE A 141 -11.85 7.57 -8.22
CA PHE A 141 -11.41 8.23 -9.46
C PHE A 141 -12.23 7.77 -10.66
N PHE A 142 -12.33 6.48 -10.94
CA PHE A 142 -13.08 5.96 -12.08
C PHE A 142 -14.58 6.28 -11.99
N GLY A 143 -15.14 6.26 -10.76
CA GLY A 143 -16.52 6.67 -10.54
C GLY A 143 -16.78 8.15 -10.87
N MET A 144 -15.86 9.04 -10.50
CA MET A 144 -15.93 10.48 -10.82
C MET A 144 -15.66 10.75 -12.29
N ALA A 145 -14.72 10.04 -12.90
CA ALA A 145 -14.35 10.14 -14.30
C ALA A 145 -15.43 9.58 -15.25
N GLY A 146 -16.36 8.75 -14.74
CA GLY A 146 -17.39 8.11 -15.54
C GLY A 146 -16.86 7.01 -16.47
N VAL A 147 -15.68 6.47 -16.17
CA VAL A 147 -15.04 5.37 -16.92
C VAL A 147 -15.49 4.03 -16.35
N GLU A 148 -15.92 3.11 -17.21
CA GLU A 148 -16.20 1.74 -16.80
C GLU A 148 -14.88 1.05 -16.40
N ALA A 149 -14.78 0.61 -15.14
CA ALA A 149 -13.55 0.05 -14.62
C ALA A 149 -13.80 -1.22 -13.79
N THR A 150 -12.98 -2.25 -14.02
CA THR A 150 -13.03 -3.52 -13.30
C THR A 150 -11.80 -3.68 -12.41
N GLY A 151 -12.03 -3.78 -11.10
CA GLY A 151 -10.96 -3.95 -10.11
C GLY A 151 -10.59 -5.41 -9.86
N ILE A 152 -9.29 -5.70 -9.78
CA ILE A 152 -8.73 -7.02 -9.50
C ILE A 152 -7.87 -6.92 -8.24
N SER A 153 -8.24 -7.71 -7.21
CA SER A 153 -7.53 -7.75 -5.93
C SER A 153 -6.37 -8.75 -5.99
N TYR A 154 -5.23 -8.33 -5.45
CA TYR A 154 -4.04 -9.15 -5.24
C TYR A 154 -3.65 -9.15 -3.77
N ASP A 155 -2.88 -10.14 -3.31
CA ASP A 155 -2.48 -10.28 -1.90
C ASP A 155 -1.25 -9.40 -1.51
N GLY A 156 -0.97 -8.35 -2.27
CA GLY A 156 0.11 -7.39 -2.00
C GLY A 156 0.50 -6.59 -3.24
N SER A 157 1.36 -5.58 -3.06
CA SER A 157 1.81 -4.70 -4.16
C SER A 157 2.68 -5.44 -5.17
N SER A 158 3.54 -6.34 -4.73
CA SER A 158 4.45 -7.07 -5.64
C SER A 158 3.69 -7.87 -6.71
N PRO A 159 2.69 -8.73 -6.37
CA PRO A 159 1.89 -9.41 -7.38
C PRO A 159 1.03 -8.46 -8.23
N THR A 160 0.56 -7.34 -7.66
CA THR A 160 -0.19 -6.32 -8.41
C THR A 160 0.67 -5.69 -9.50
N ILE A 161 1.89 -5.25 -9.14
CA ILE A 161 2.84 -4.65 -10.09
C ILE A 161 3.28 -5.66 -11.14
N ALA A 162 3.53 -6.91 -10.73
CA ALA A 162 3.86 -7.97 -11.70
C ALA A 162 2.74 -8.19 -12.73
N ALA A 163 1.48 -8.12 -12.31
CA ALA A 163 0.34 -8.21 -13.22
C ALA A 163 0.26 -7.02 -14.20
N LEU A 164 0.58 -5.79 -13.72
CA LEU A 164 0.68 -4.61 -14.57
C LEU A 164 1.77 -4.78 -15.64
N LEU A 165 2.98 -5.11 -15.21
CA LEU A 165 4.13 -5.29 -16.12
C LEU A 165 3.94 -6.44 -17.10
N GLY A 166 3.14 -7.44 -16.72
CA GLY A 166 2.73 -8.54 -17.58
C GLY A 166 1.56 -8.23 -18.52
N GLY A 167 0.98 -7.03 -18.47
CA GLY A 167 -0.16 -6.63 -19.31
C GLY A 167 -1.47 -7.32 -18.96
N HIS A 168 -1.62 -7.80 -17.72
CA HIS A 168 -2.86 -8.44 -17.24
C HIS A 168 -3.87 -7.44 -16.67
N ILE A 169 -3.41 -6.23 -16.36
CA ILE A 169 -4.19 -5.07 -15.94
C ILE A 169 -3.62 -3.81 -16.59
N ASP A 170 -4.45 -2.81 -16.79
CA ASP A 170 -4.09 -1.57 -17.49
C ASP A 170 -3.37 -0.58 -16.56
N VAL A 171 -3.89 -0.45 -15.33
CA VAL A 171 -3.33 0.44 -14.30
C VAL A 171 -3.30 -0.25 -12.94
N CYS A 172 -2.45 0.25 -12.06
CA CYS A 172 -2.52 -0.07 -10.64
C CYS A 172 -2.05 1.11 -9.80
N THR A 173 -2.26 1.01 -8.49
CA THR A 173 -1.74 1.97 -7.53
C THR A 173 -0.70 1.33 -6.62
N GLY A 174 0.26 2.15 -6.19
CA GLY A 174 1.29 1.76 -5.23
C GLY A 174 1.91 2.98 -4.55
N HIS A 175 2.73 2.73 -3.54
CA HIS A 175 3.52 3.77 -2.90
C HIS A 175 4.80 4.06 -3.72
N PRO A 176 5.40 5.26 -3.58
CA PRO A 176 6.59 5.65 -4.35
C PRO A 176 7.71 4.61 -4.32
N GLY A 177 8.02 4.06 -3.14
CA GLY A 177 9.06 3.04 -2.97
C GLY A 177 8.81 1.73 -3.75
N GLU A 178 7.59 1.49 -4.16
CA GLU A 178 7.18 0.30 -4.93
C GLU A 178 7.20 0.56 -6.42
N VAL A 179 6.68 1.72 -6.85
CA VAL A 179 6.34 1.96 -8.26
C VAL A 179 7.38 2.80 -9.01
N MET A 180 8.08 3.73 -8.33
CA MET A 180 8.95 4.69 -9.03
C MET A 180 10.14 4.06 -9.74
N GLN A 181 10.66 2.94 -9.26
CA GLN A 181 11.72 2.20 -9.97
C GLN A 181 11.29 1.77 -11.39
N TYR A 182 10.03 1.45 -11.60
CA TYR A 182 9.48 1.06 -12.91
C TYR A 182 9.16 2.27 -13.78
N VAL A 183 8.83 3.40 -13.17
CA VAL A 183 8.67 4.67 -13.88
C VAL A 183 10.04 5.18 -14.36
N GLU A 184 11.05 5.14 -13.49
CA GLU A 184 12.42 5.56 -13.80
C GLU A 184 13.09 4.65 -14.85
N SER A 185 12.80 3.34 -14.85
CA SER A 185 13.28 2.41 -15.89
C SER A 185 12.52 2.52 -17.22
N GLY A 186 11.37 3.18 -17.24
CA GLY A 186 10.49 3.29 -18.41
C GLY A 186 9.62 2.06 -18.65
N ASP A 187 9.46 1.19 -17.67
CA ASP A 187 8.57 0.01 -17.73
C ASP A 187 7.12 0.35 -17.33
N ALA A 188 6.92 1.50 -16.68
CA ALA A 188 5.61 2.05 -16.36
C ALA A 188 5.60 3.57 -16.54
N VAL A 189 4.40 4.15 -16.60
CA VAL A 189 4.16 5.59 -16.67
C VAL A 189 3.36 6.01 -15.42
N ALA A 190 3.80 7.08 -14.73
CA ALA A 190 3.05 7.67 -13.64
C ALA A 190 1.92 8.53 -14.20
N ILE A 191 0.68 8.22 -13.83
CA ILE A 191 -0.53 8.92 -14.32
C ILE A 191 -0.89 10.09 -13.39
N GLY A 192 -0.81 9.87 -12.07
CA GLY A 192 -1.13 10.91 -11.10
C GLY A 192 -0.95 10.43 -9.66
N ILE A 193 -0.95 11.40 -8.75
CA ILE A 193 -0.84 11.17 -7.30
C ILE A 193 -2.18 11.49 -6.64
N PHE A 194 -2.66 10.61 -5.78
CA PHE A 194 -3.78 10.86 -4.88
C PHE A 194 -3.28 11.63 -3.66
N ASN A 195 -3.26 12.95 -3.78
CA ASN A 195 -2.86 13.87 -2.72
C ASN A 195 -3.46 15.25 -2.99
N ASP A 196 -3.54 16.08 -1.96
CA ASP A 196 -4.03 17.47 -2.07
C ASP A 196 -3.09 18.37 -2.85
N GLU A 197 -1.78 18.16 -2.69
CA GLU A 197 -0.73 18.95 -3.32
C GLU A 197 0.33 18.01 -3.92
N ARG A 198 1.11 18.52 -4.88
CA ARG A 198 2.24 17.77 -5.45
C ARG A 198 3.25 17.42 -4.36
N ASP A 199 3.80 16.23 -4.46
CA ASP A 199 4.85 15.79 -3.55
C ASP A 199 6.16 16.54 -3.87
N PRO A 200 6.82 17.18 -2.88
CA PRO A 200 8.01 18.00 -3.13
C PRO A 200 9.28 17.18 -3.43
N ARG A 201 9.25 15.86 -3.27
CA ARG A 201 10.40 14.99 -3.57
C ARG A 201 10.80 15.10 -5.04
N GLU A 202 12.11 15.12 -5.32
CA GLU A 202 12.67 15.40 -6.64
C GLU A 202 12.13 14.47 -7.72
N ASN A 203 11.92 13.20 -7.41
CA ASN A 203 11.41 12.20 -8.35
C ASN A 203 9.87 12.15 -8.44
N LEU A 204 9.14 12.98 -7.67
CA LEU A 204 7.68 12.99 -7.65
C LEU A 204 7.06 14.34 -8.03
N LYS A 205 7.82 15.44 -7.90
CA LYS A 205 7.32 16.81 -8.04
C LYS A 205 6.66 17.13 -9.39
N ASP A 206 7.04 16.40 -10.44
CA ASP A 206 6.52 16.60 -11.79
C ASP A 206 5.26 15.76 -12.07
N ILE A 207 4.90 14.82 -11.17
CA ILE A 207 3.68 14.02 -11.31
C ILE A 207 2.49 14.86 -10.81
N PRO A 208 1.46 15.12 -11.64
CA PRO A 208 0.30 15.91 -11.24
C PRO A 208 -0.53 15.18 -10.19
N THR A 209 -1.26 15.92 -9.36
CA THR A 209 -2.27 15.32 -8.50
C THR A 209 -3.58 15.12 -9.25
N PHE A 210 -4.37 14.10 -8.87
CA PHE A 210 -5.72 13.94 -9.41
C PHE A 210 -6.61 15.15 -9.10
N LYS A 211 -6.38 15.82 -7.97
CA LYS A 211 -7.06 17.06 -7.60
C LYS A 211 -6.77 18.22 -8.57
N GLU A 212 -5.49 18.40 -8.99
CA GLU A 212 -5.12 19.39 -10.02
C GLU A 212 -5.81 19.11 -11.36
N MET A 213 -6.09 17.85 -11.66
CA MET A 213 -6.78 17.40 -12.86
C MET A 213 -8.31 17.45 -12.74
N GLY A 214 -8.85 17.90 -11.58
CA GLY A 214 -10.29 18.08 -11.34
C GLY A 214 -10.98 16.91 -10.65
N TYR A 215 -10.25 15.93 -10.15
CA TYR A 215 -10.75 14.77 -9.43
C TYR A 215 -10.37 14.86 -7.95
N ASP A 216 -11.26 15.48 -7.13
CA ASP A 216 -11.04 15.70 -5.68
C ASP A 216 -11.94 14.80 -4.81
#